data_9d690768f928db2c5ea647ce776f6137
#
_entry.id   9d690768f928db2c5ea647ce776f6137
#
_cell.length_a   1.000
_cell.length_b   1.000
_cell.length_c   1.000
_cell.angle_alpha   90.00
_cell.angle_beta   90.00
_cell.angle_gamma   90.00
#
_symmetry.space_group_name_H-M   'P 1'
#
loop_
_entity.id
_entity.type
_entity.pdbx_description
1 polymer ?
#
loop_
_entity_poly.entity_id
_entity_poly.type
_entity_poly.pdbx_seq_one_letter_code
_entity_poly.pdbx_strand_id
1 'polypeptide(L)'
;MDELSLYVLDITMNSVRAGATEITITLREDGEWLWFTVEDNGCGMTEDQLKKLTNPFFTTRKTRKVGLGIPFLTMLAEMTGGYVTVTSTHESVSPNHGTKTEAKFGKNHIDFIPLGDIVETVKTLIQGAPDVNFTFRHIFDNGTVELSCAAIRETLGDAIPLSEPDVLMWIGQYLREQYDDLGHPVAQF
;
A
#
# COMPACT_ATOMS: atom_id res chain seq x y z
N MET A 1 -4.68 10.95 10.55
CA MET A 1 -5.11 9.69 9.94
C MET A 1 -5.21 8.67 11.07
N ASP A 2 -6.39 8.14 11.27
CA ASP A 2 -6.69 7.31 12.45
C ASP A 2 -6.65 5.80 12.13
N GLU A 3 -6.26 5.45 10.87
CA GLU A 3 -6.20 4.07 10.37
C GLU A 3 -4.98 3.85 9.47
N LEU A 4 -4.37 2.66 9.55
CA LEU A 4 -3.21 2.30 8.74
C LEU A 4 -3.53 2.19 7.25
N SER A 5 -4.77 1.81 6.89
CA SER A 5 -5.24 1.73 5.51
C SER A 5 -5.08 3.05 4.74
N LEU A 6 -5.21 4.20 5.41
CA LEU A 6 -5.00 5.51 4.81
C LEU A 6 -3.51 5.79 4.51
N TYR A 7 -2.60 5.25 5.31
CA TYR A 7 -1.16 5.30 5.00
C TYR A 7 -0.81 4.38 3.84
N VAL A 8 -1.43 3.19 3.78
CA VAL A 8 -1.29 2.30 2.62
C VAL A 8 -1.75 3.02 1.36
N LEU A 9 -2.89 3.72 1.41
CA LEU A 9 -3.39 4.54 0.30
C LEU A 9 -2.38 5.61 -0.12
N ASP A 10 -1.88 6.42 0.82
CA ASP A 10 -0.96 7.54 0.52
C ASP A 10 0.37 7.03 -0.08
N ILE A 11 0.97 5.99 0.52
CA ILE A 11 2.21 5.39 0.03
C ILE A 11 2.00 4.80 -1.38
N THR A 12 0.92 4.07 -1.60
CA THR A 12 0.62 3.48 -2.91
C THR A 12 0.35 4.55 -3.98
N MET A 13 -0.32 5.64 -3.61
CA MET A 13 -0.52 6.78 -4.52
C MET A 13 0.78 7.50 -4.88
N ASN A 14 1.81 7.42 -4.04
CA ASN A 14 3.15 7.91 -4.42
C ASN A 14 3.75 7.04 -5.52
N SER A 15 3.58 5.73 -5.48
CA SER A 15 3.98 4.80 -6.54
C SER A 15 3.24 5.09 -7.87
N VAL A 16 1.93 5.36 -7.80
CA VAL A 16 1.15 5.78 -8.98
C VAL A 16 1.70 7.09 -9.58
N ARG A 17 2.01 8.08 -8.74
CA ARG A 17 2.60 9.37 -9.18
C ARG A 17 4.01 9.20 -9.75
N ALA A 18 4.75 8.18 -9.33
CA ALA A 18 6.06 7.81 -9.89
C ALA A 18 5.95 7.08 -11.23
N GLY A 19 4.76 6.95 -11.80
CA GLY A 19 4.52 6.32 -13.09
C GLY A 19 4.60 4.79 -13.08
N ALA A 20 4.40 4.17 -11.92
CA ALA A 20 4.37 2.71 -11.82
C ALA A 20 3.21 2.13 -12.63
N THR A 21 3.48 1.04 -13.33
CA THR A 21 2.48 0.23 -14.05
C THR A 21 2.13 -1.04 -13.29
N GLU A 22 2.99 -1.46 -12.39
CA GLU A 22 2.81 -2.61 -11.51
C GLU A 22 3.10 -2.20 -10.07
N ILE A 23 2.16 -2.48 -9.18
CA ILE A 23 2.28 -2.18 -7.75
C ILE A 23 1.79 -3.39 -6.96
N THR A 24 2.65 -3.89 -6.07
CA THR A 24 2.31 -4.96 -5.14
C THR A 24 2.16 -4.40 -3.73
N ILE A 25 1.01 -4.64 -3.13
CA ILE A 25 0.69 -4.27 -1.75
C ILE A 25 0.59 -5.57 -0.95
N THR A 26 1.46 -5.75 0.02
CA THR A 26 1.45 -6.93 0.88
C THR A 26 1.27 -6.50 2.32
N LEU A 27 0.23 -7.01 2.97
CA LEU A 27 0.06 -7.01 4.41
C LEU A 27 0.42 -8.39 4.95
N ARG A 28 1.03 -8.45 6.10
CA ARG A 28 1.27 -9.69 6.83
C ARG A 28 1.05 -9.45 8.30
N GLU A 29 0.31 -10.33 8.94
CA GLU A 29 0.10 -10.28 10.38
C GLU A 29 0.41 -11.62 11.04
N ASP A 30 0.94 -11.52 12.26
CA ASP A 30 0.94 -12.59 13.24
C ASP A 30 0.32 -12.10 14.56
N GLY A 31 0.49 -12.83 15.65
CA GLY A 31 -0.05 -12.46 16.96
C GLY A 31 0.52 -11.18 17.55
N GLU A 32 1.71 -10.76 17.13
CA GLU A 32 2.44 -9.63 17.73
C GLU A 32 2.65 -8.46 16.78
N TRP A 33 2.82 -8.73 15.48
CA TRP A 33 3.27 -7.76 14.50
C TRP A 33 2.34 -7.66 13.30
N LEU A 34 2.28 -6.46 12.74
CA LEU A 34 1.75 -6.20 11.41
C LEU A 34 2.86 -5.59 10.57
N TRP A 35 3.07 -6.16 9.38
CA TRP A 35 3.91 -5.57 8.34
C TRP A 35 3.03 -5.13 7.19
N PHE A 36 3.35 -4.00 6.60
CA PHE A 36 2.91 -3.74 5.25
C PHE A 36 4.08 -3.35 4.35
N THR A 37 4.00 -3.78 3.09
CA THR A 37 4.99 -3.51 2.06
C THR A 37 4.26 -3.01 0.84
N VAL A 38 4.76 -1.90 0.26
CA VAL A 38 4.36 -1.42 -1.06
C VAL A 38 5.59 -1.46 -1.95
N GLU A 39 5.52 -2.17 -3.06
CA GLU A 39 6.60 -2.38 -4.00
C GLU A 39 6.13 -2.03 -5.42
N ASP A 40 6.87 -1.19 -6.12
CA ASP A 40 6.49 -0.66 -7.42
C ASP A 40 7.64 -0.67 -8.43
N ASN A 41 7.29 -0.59 -9.71
CA ASN A 41 8.20 -0.43 -10.84
C ASN A 41 8.24 1.00 -11.40
N GLY A 42 7.92 2.01 -10.60
CA GLY A 42 7.96 3.42 -11.00
C GLY A 42 9.38 3.93 -11.27
N CYS A 43 9.51 5.21 -11.56
CA CYS A 43 10.82 5.80 -11.91
C CYS A 43 11.89 5.69 -10.80
N GLY A 44 11.49 5.36 -9.58
CA GLY A 44 12.37 5.30 -8.43
C GLY A 44 12.87 6.67 -7.99
N MET A 45 13.80 6.67 -7.02
CA MET A 45 14.38 7.87 -6.43
C MET A 45 15.90 7.85 -6.52
N THR A 46 16.48 9.02 -6.73
CA THR A 46 17.92 9.24 -6.57
C THR A 46 18.32 9.16 -5.09
N GLU A 47 19.60 8.93 -4.80
CA GLU A 47 20.10 8.92 -3.42
C GLU A 47 19.76 10.20 -2.65
N ASP A 48 19.85 11.36 -3.31
CA ASP A 48 19.52 12.66 -2.70
C ASP A 48 18.03 12.80 -2.38
N GLN A 49 17.16 12.27 -3.24
CA GLN A 49 15.71 12.24 -2.99
C GLN A 49 15.39 11.30 -1.84
N LEU A 50 16.01 10.12 -1.80
CA LEU A 50 15.81 9.14 -0.75
C LEU A 50 16.28 9.66 0.62
N LYS A 51 17.46 10.32 0.67
CA LYS A 51 17.96 10.96 1.90
C LYS A 51 17.02 12.06 2.42
N LYS A 52 16.41 12.83 1.52
CA LYS A 52 15.43 13.87 1.88
C LYS A 52 14.12 13.27 2.40
N LEU A 53 13.68 12.16 1.84
CA LEU A 53 12.47 11.48 2.24
C LEU A 53 12.55 10.91 3.66
N THR A 54 13.70 10.32 4.01
CA THR A 54 13.92 9.63 5.28
C THR A 54 14.38 10.56 6.41
N ASN A 55 14.75 11.81 6.12
CA ASN A 55 15.22 12.77 7.12
C ASN A 55 14.16 13.84 7.40
N PRO A 56 13.49 13.80 8.57
CA PRO A 56 12.43 14.74 8.93
C PRO A 56 12.91 16.20 9.03
N PHE A 57 14.24 16.43 9.17
CA PHE A 57 14.82 17.79 9.25
C PHE A 57 15.06 18.44 7.88
N PHE A 58 14.95 17.69 6.78
CA PHE A 58 15.06 18.24 5.43
C PHE A 58 13.76 18.80 4.85
N THR A 59 12.66 18.75 5.57
CA THR A 59 11.41 19.42 5.18
C THR A 59 11.45 20.94 5.39
N THR A 60 12.42 21.63 4.82
CA THR A 60 12.44 23.09 4.81
C THR A 60 11.49 23.63 3.73
N ARG A 61 10.36 24.10 4.18
CA ARG A 61 9.51 25.24 3.74
C ARG A 61 9.23 25.54 2.25
N LYS A 62 9.74 24.86 1.23
CA LYS A 62 9.50 25.30 -0.16
C LYS A 62 9.11 24.22 -1.17
N THR A 63 8.95 22.95 -0.79
CA THR A 63 8.49 21.91 -1.71
C THR A 63 7.25 21.20 -1.17
N ARG A 64 6.11 21.79 -1.41
CA ARG A 64 4.75 21.25 -1.13
C ARG A 64 4.42 19.95 -1.91
N LYS A 65 5.38 19.14 -2.34
CA LYS A 65 5.15 17.95 -3.18
C LYS A 65 5.70 16.63 -2.63
N VAL A 66 6.37 16.63 -1.49
CA VAL A 66 6.72 15.38 -0.81
C VAL A 66 5.74 15.22 0.34
N GLY A 67 4.86 14.22 0.23
CA GLY A 67 3.84 13.96 1.25
C GLY A 67 4.48 13.72 2.61
N LEU A 68 3.83 14.17 3.67
CA LEU A 68 4.23 13.93 5.07
C LEU A 68 3.99 12.45 5.47
N GLY A 69 3.52 11.61 4.54
CA GLY A 69 3.13 10.23 4.78
C GLY A 69 4.25 9.36 5.37
N ILE A 70 5.45 9.35 4.76
CA ILE A 70 6.59 8.55 5.26
C ILE A 70 7.07 9.00 6.64
N PRO A 71 7.33 10.30 6.91
CA PRO A 71 7.72 10.74 8.24
C PRO A 71 6.69 10.40 9.34
N PHE A 72 5.40 10.59 9.09
CA PHE A 72 4.35 10.22 10.05
C PHE A 72 4.23 8.72 10.23
N LEU A 73 4.33 7.95 9.16
CA LEU A 73 4.34 6.49 9.20
C LEU A 73 5.52 5.98 10.04
N THR A 74 6.71 6.58 9.85
CA THR A 74 7.91 6.24 10.62
C THR A 74 7.71 6.49 12.10
N MET A 75 7.17 7.67 12.46
CA MET A 75 6.87 8.00 13.84
C MET A 75 5.90 6.99 14.47
N LEU A 76 4.81 6.64 13.79
CA LEU A 76 3.83 5.66 14.27
C LEU A 76 4.44 4.27 14.44
N ALA A 77 5.26 3.83 13.48
CA ALA A 77 5.94 2.54 13.56
C ALA A 77 6.89 2.49 14.77
N GLU A 78 7.72 3.51 14.94
CA GLU A 78 8.66 3.62 16.06
C GLU A 78 7.95 3.67 17.42
N MET A 79 6.82 4.38 17.54
CA MET A 79 6.00 4.41 18.75
C MET A 79 5.51 3.03 19.17
N THR A 80 5.33 2.11 18.24
CA THR A 80 4.90 0.72 18.53
C THR A 80 6.06 -0.28 18.59
N GLY A 81 7.31 0.20 18.59
CA GLY A 81 8.51 -0.63 18.59
C GLY A 81 8.88 -1.24 17.25
N GLY A 82 8.26 -0.75 16.17
CA GLY A 82 8.52 -1.16 14.79
C GLY A 82 9.49 -0.22 14.06
N TYR A 83 9.40 -0.23 12.72
CA TYR A 83 10.27 0.58 11.86
C TYR A 83 9.61 0.83 10.50
N VAL A 84 10.16 1.80 9.76
CA VAL A 84 9.90 1.98 8.32
C VAL A 84 11.23 1.98 7.57
N THR A 85 11.30 1.24 6.47
CA THR A 85 12.43 1.26 5.53
C THR A 85 11.94 1.58 4.13
N VAL A 86 12.70 2.40 3.42
CA VAL A 86 12.45 2.71 2.01
C VAL A 86 13.73 2.41 1.24
N THR A 87 13.62 1.57 0.23
CA THR A 87 14.68 1.29 -0.74
C THR A 87 14.20 1.67 -2.13
N SER A 88 15.05 2.29 -2.92
CA SER A 88 14.67 2.76 -4.25
C SER A 88 15.86 2.71 -5.19
N THR A 89 15.58 2.36 -6.44
CA THR A 89 16.54 2.43 -7.56
C THR A 89 15.94 3.31 -8.63
N HIS A 90 16.66 4.37 -8.99
CA HIS A 90 16.19 5.30 -10.01
C HIS A 90 16.37 4.70 -11.42
N GLU A 91 15.47 5.01 -12.34
CA GLU A 91 15.46 4.50 -13.72
C GLU A 91 16.74 4.82 -14.52
N SER A 92 17.44 5.91 -14.17
CA SER A 92 18.74 6.25 -14.80
C SER A 92 19.88 5.33 -14.38
N VAL A 93 19.71 4.51 -13.34
CA VAL A 93 20.74 3.63 -12.76
C VAL A 93 20.56 2.21 -13.23
N SER A 94 19.32 1.74 -13.35
CA SER A 94 19.03 0.33 -13.67
C SER A 94 17.70 0.19 -14.42
N PRO A 95 17.60 -0.76 -15.37
CA PRO A 95 16.30 -1.14 -15.95
C PRO A 95 15.35 -1.78 -14.91
N ASN A 96 15.89 -2.35 -13.84
CA ASN A 96 15.11 -2.83 -12.69
C ASN A 96 15.00 -1.70 -11.65
N HIS A 97 14.19 -0.71 -11.97
CA HIS A 97 13.97 0.46 -11.14
C HIS A 97 12.63 0.36 -10.39
N GLY A 98 12.44 1.22 -9.41
CA GLY A 98 11.24 1.29 -8.59
C GLY A 98 11.53 1.59 -7.13
N THR A 99 10.51 1.47 -6.31
CA THR A 99 10.59 1.74 -4.88
C THR A 99 9.92 0.63 -4.08
N LYS A 100 10.52 0.28 -2.95
CA LYS A 100 9.94 -0.58 -1.94
C LYS A 100 9.91 0.15 -0.61
N THR A 101 8.71 0.29 -0.06
CA THR A 101 8.47 0.80 1.29
C THR A 101 7.99 -0.36 2.16
N GLU A 102 8.65 -0.60 3.27
CA GLU A 102 8.25 -1.60 4.26
C GLU A 102 8.06 -0.90 5.61
N ALA A 103 6.94 -1.20 6.27
CA ALA A 103 6.63 -0.72 7.61
C ALA A 103 6.26 -1.90 8.51
N LYS A 104 6.68 -1.84 9.79
CA LYS A 104 6.40 -2.85 10.81
C LYS A 104 5.85 -2.17 12.05
N PHE A 105 4.78 -2.74 12.64
CA PHE A 105 4.08 -2.21 13.80
C PHE A 105 3.85 -3.30 14.85
N GLY A 106 4.04 -2.96 16.12
CA GLY A 106 3.68 -3.82 17.24
C GLY A 106 2.18 -3.71 17.53
N LYS A 107 1.42 -4.78 17.23
CA LYS A 107 -0.06 -4.82 17.35
C LYS A 107 -0.56 -4.68 18.79
N ASN A 108 0.23 -5.12 19.77
CA ASN A 108 -0.15 -5.11 21.18
C ASN A 108 0.23 -3.82 21.90
N HIS A 109 0.79 -2.84 21.19
CA HIS A 109 1.17 -1.56 21.78
C HIS A 109 -0.05 -0.64 21.91
N ILE A 110 -0.08 0.19 22.97
CA ILE A 110 -1.20 1.10 23.25
C ILE A 110 -1.38 2.16 22.14
N ASP A 111 -0.29 2.54 21.48
CA ASP A 111 -0.29 3.52 20.39
C ASP A 111 -0.52 2.89 19.00
N PHE A 112 -0.80 1.58 18.93
CA PHE A 112 -1.13 0.93 17.67
C PHE A 112 -2.49 1.42 17.18
N ILE A 113 -2.53 1.93 15.96
CA ILE A 113 -3.77 2.33 15.30
C ILE A 113 -4.35 1.17 14.48
N PRO A 114 -5.68 1.03 14.40
CA PRO A 114 -6.29 -0.07 13.66
C PRO A 114 -5.94 -0.05 12.17
N LEU A 115 -6.02 -1.21 11.53
CA LEU A 115 -5.83 -1.29 10.07
C LEU A 115 -6.88 -0.48 9.32
N GLY A 116 -8.13 -0.50 9.78
CA GLY A 116 -9.25 0.16 9.11
C GLY A 116 -9.80 -0.65 7.94
N ASP A 117 -10.59 0.00 7.07
CA ASP A 117 -11.18 -0.66 5.90
C ASP A 117 -10.19 -0.73 4.74
N ILE A 118 -9.37 -1.77 4.74
CA ILE A 118 -8.39 -2.03 3.68
C ILE A 118 -9.06 -2.39 2.35
N VAL A 119 -10.27 -2.96 2.38
CA VAL A 119 -11.02 -3.30 1.16
C VAL A 119 -11.43 -2.04 0.42
N GLU A 120 -11.97 -1.04 1.13
CA GLU A 120 -12.29 0.26 0.53
C GLU A 120 -11.04 1.00 0.05
N THR A 121 -9.91 0.84 0.74
CA THR A 121 -8.62 1.37 0.28
C THR A 121 -8.20 0.76 -1.05
N VAL A 122 -8.26 -0.56 -1.21
CA VAL A 122 -7.93 -1.25 -2.47
C VAL A 122 -8.86 -0.82 -3.60
N LYS A 123 -10.17 -0.71 -3.35
CA LYS A 123 -11.14 -0.21 -4.32
C LYS A 123 -10.82 1.22 -4.76
N THR A 124 -10.51 2.09 -3.80
CA THR A 124 -10.15 3.50 -4.07
C THR A 124 -8.90 3.60 -4.95
N LEU A 125 -7.89 2.78 -4.70
CA LEU A 125 -6.68 2.70 -5.52
C LEU A 125 -7.01 2.30 -6.97
N ILE A 126 -7.79 1.23 -7.16
CA ILE A 126 -8.19 0.74 -8.47
C ILE A 126 -9.04 1.78 -9.21
N GLN A 127 -9.96 2.44 -8.52
CA GLN A 127 -10.79 3.50 -9.08
C GLN A 127 -9.95 4.70 -9.54
N GLY A 128 -8.95 5.08 -8.72
CA GLY A 128 -8.10 6.24 -9.00
C GLY A 128 -7.01 6.01 -10.05
N ALA A 129 -6.62 4.75 -10.28
CA ALA A 129 -5.59 4.36 -11.23
C ALA A 129 -5.95 3.02 -11.92
N PRO A 130 -7.04 2.99 -12.72
CA PRO A 130 -7.59 1.74 -13.25
C PRO A 130 -6.67 1.01 -14.24
N ASP A 131 -5.67 1.69 -14.80
CA ASP A 131 -4.71 1.12 -15.75
C ASP A 131 -3.50 0.46 -15.07
N VAL A 132 -3.32 0.69 -13.76
CA VAL A 132 -2.24 0.08 -12.98
C VAL A 132 -2.59 -1.37 -12.62
N ASN A 133 -1.63 -2.26 -12.74
CA ASN A 133 -1.74 -3.64 -12.28
C ASN A 133 -1.43 -3.71 -10.78
N PHE A 134 -2.48 -3.57 -9.96
CA PHE A 134 -2.35 -3.82 -8.53
C PHE A 134 -2.40 -5.31 -8.24
N THR A 135 -1.48 -5.76 -7.40
CA THR A 135 -1.55 -7.05 -6.70
C THR A 135 -1.67 -6.76 -5.22
N PHE A 136 -2.74 -7.22 -4.61
CA PHE A 136 -2.99 -7.09 -3.17
C PHE A 136 -2.91 -8.46 -2.51
N ARG A 137 -2.22 -8.54 -1.37
CA ARG A 137 -2.11 -9.75 -0.55
C ARG A 137 -2.15 -9.39 0.92
N HIS A 138 -2.97 -10.09 1.68
CA HIS A 138 -2.96 -10.03 3.14
C HIS A 138 -2.75 -11.44 3.69
N ILE A 139 -1.62 -11.66 4.32
CA ILE A 139 -1.13 -12.97 4.76
C ILE A 139 -1.36 -13.09 6.26
N PHE A 140 -2.11 -14.11 6.65
CA PHE A 140 -2.37 -14.54 8.02
C PHE A 140 -1.76 -15.93 8.25
N ASP A 141 -1.68 -16.36 9.50
CA ASP A 141 -1.20 -17.70 9.86
C ASP A 141 -2.05 -18.83 9.25
N ASN A 142 -3.36 -18.56 9.06
CA ASN A 142 -4.33 -19.54 8.56
C ASN A 142 -4.70 -19.39 7.07
N GLY A 143 -4.10 -18.44 6.36
CA GLY A 143 -4.36 -18.26 4.93
C GLY A 143 -4.00 -16.88 4.40
N THR A 144 -4.36 -16.65 3.15
CA THR A 144 -4.06 -15.38 2.44
C THR A 144 -5.31 -14.89 1.73
N VAL A 145 -5.63 -13.60 1.90
CA VAL A 145 -6.55 -12.86 1.04
C VAL A 145 -5.76 -12.26 -0.09
N GLU A 146 -6.21 -12.43 -1.33
CA GLU A 146 -5.48 -11.90 -2.48
C GLU A 146 -6.38 -11.40 -3.61
N LEU A 147 -5.87 -10.42 -4.34
CA LEU A 147 -6.46 -9.87 -5.55
C LEU A 147 -5.38 -9.55 -6.57
N SER A 148 -5.61 -9.89 -7.82
CA SER A 148 -4.75 -9.51 -8.96
C SER A 148 -5.56 -8.77 -10.02
N CYS A 149 -5.28 -7.50 -10.25
CA CYS A 149 -5.91 -6.74 -11.32
C CYS A 149 -5.60 -7.31 -12.71
N ALA A 150 -4.39 -7.84 -12.91
CA ALA A 150 -4.03 -8.50 -14.16
C ALA A 150 -4.93 -9.72 -14.45
N ALA A 151 -5.14 -10.59 -13.45
CA ALA A 151 -6.01 -11.75 -13.59
C ALA A 151 -7.48 -11.35 -13.84
N ILE A 152 -7.96 -10.28 -13.22
CA ILE A 152 -9.32 -9.77 -13.48
C ILE A 152 -9.43 -9.28 -14.91
N ARG A 153 -8.45 -8.52 -15.44
CA ARG A 153 -8.45 -8.07 -16.84
C ARG A 153 -8.43 -9.21 -17.82
N GLU A 154 -7.65 -10.25 -17.58
CA GLU A 154 -7.65 -11.47 -18.43
C GLU A 154 -9.04 -12.10 -18.54
N THR A 155 -9.82 -12.02 -17.45
CA THR A 155 -11.18 -12.58 -17.41
C THR A 155 -12.21 -11.68 -18.06
N LEU A 156 -12.16 -10.35 -17.80
CA LEU A 156 -13.13 -9.38 -18.29
C LEU A 156 -12.86 -8.96 -19.74
N GLY A 157 -11.62 -9.08 -20.20
CA GLY A 157 -11.15 -8.49 -21.47
C GLY A 157 -10.96 -6.97 -21.38
N ASP A 158 -10.38 -6.41 -22.45
CA ASP A 158 -9.96 -4.98 -22.47
C ASP A 158 -11.14 -3.99 -22.61
N ALA A 159 -12.35 -4.49 -22.86
CA ALA A 159 -13.53 -3.66 -23.09
C ALA A 159 -14.14 -3.08 -21.80
N ILE A 160 -13.85 -3.67 -20.64
CA ILE A 160 -14.44 -3.29 -19.36
C ILE A 160 -13.35 -2.74 -18.46
N PRO A 161 -13.33 -1.42 -18.16
CA PRO A 161 -12.36 -0.86 -17.24
C PRO A 161 -12.61 -1.33 -15.80
N LEU A 162 -11.55 -1.53 -15.02
CA LEU A 162 -11.67 -1.94 -13.62
C LEU A 162 -12.33 -0.88 -12.72
N SER A 163 -12.41 0.37 -13.18
CA SER A 163 -13.11 1.46 -12.50
C SER A 163 -14.63 1.45 -12.65
N GLU A 164 -15.20 0.53 -13.44
CA GLU A 164 -16.65 0.38 -13.55
C GLU A 164 -17.27 0.08 -12.17
N PRO A 165 -18.39 0.75 -11.80
CA PRO A 165 -19.01 0.57 -10.48
C PRO A 165 -19.34 -0.88 -10.13
N ASP A 166 -19.84 -1.64 -11.10
CA ASP A 166 -20.20 -3.06 -10.88
C ASP A 166 -18.95 -3.93 -10.65
N VAL A 167 -17.84 -3.62 -11.34
CA VAL A 167 -16.54 -4.31 -11.13
C VAL A 167 -15.99 -3.97 -9.75
N LEU A 168 -16.01 -2.71 -9.35
CA LEU A 168 -15.55 -2.28 -8.02
C LEU A 168 -16.41 -2.89 -6.90
N MET A 169 -17.71 -3.00 -7.11
CA MET A 169 -18.61 -3.66 -6.16
C MET A 169 -18.27 -5.15 -6.04
N TRP A 170 -18.07 -5.84 -7.16
CA TRP A 170 -17.65 -7.25 -7.17
C TRP A 170 -16.29 -7.45 -6.48
N ILE A 171 -15.30 -6.58 -6.75
CA ILE A 171 -13.97 -6.63 -6.11
C ILE A 171 -14.14 -6.51 -4.58
N GLY A 172 -14.95 -5.56 -4.12
CA GLY A 172 -15.20 -5.37 -2.69
C GLY A 172 -15.83 -6.61 -2.04
N GLN A 173 -16.83 -7.19 -2.69
CA GLN A 173 -17.47 -8.41 -2.21
C GLN A 173 -16.49 -9.59 -2.20
N TYR A 174 -15.76 -9.81 -3.28
CA TYR A 174 -14.78 -10.88 -3.42
C TYR A 174 -13.70 -10.85 -2.33
N LEU A 175 -13.18 -9.65 -2.01
CA LEU A 175 -12.22 -9.49 -0.92
C LEU A 175 -12.86 -9.77 0.45
N ARG A 176 -14.06 -9.23 0.72
CA ARG A 176 -14.73 -9.43 2.02
C ARG A 176 -15.07 -10.90 2.27
N GLU A 177 -15.52 -11.63 1.25
CA GLU A 177 -15.79 -13.07 1.35
C GLU A 177 -14.52 -13.84 1.73
N GLN A 178 -13.35 -13.52 1.16
CA GLN A 178 -12.08 -14.15 1.53
C GLN A 178 -11.70 -13.85 3.00
N TYR A 179 -11.91 -12.61 3.47
CA TYR A 179 -11.67 -12.25 4.87
C TYR A 179 -12.62 -13.00 5.82
N ASP A 180 -13.90 -13.11 5.47
CA ASP A 180 -14.90 -13.84 6.27
C ASP A 180 -14.58 -15.33 6.34
N ASP A 181 -14.17 -15.94 5.22
CA ASP A 181 -13.77 -17.36 5.14
C ASP A 181 -12.57 -17.67 6.03
N LEU A 182 -11.65 -16.73 6.20
CA LEU A 182 -10.51 -16.86 7.10
C LEU A 182 -10.83 -16.50 8.57
N GLY A 183 -12.06 -15.99 8.85
CA GLY A 183 -12.44 -15.56 10.18
C GLY A 183 -11.84 -14.21 10.62
N HIS A 184 -11.45 -13.37 9.65
CA HIS A 184 -10.91 -12.03 9.87
C HIS A 184 -11.81 -10.95 9.24
N PRO A 185 -13.08 -10.79 9.65
CA PRO A 185 -14.00 -9.85 9.02
C PRO A 185 -13.46 -8.42 9.06
N VAL A 186 -13.51 -7.73 7.93
CA VAL A 186 -13.15 -6.32 7.84
C VAL A 186 -14.31 -5.47 8.34
N ALA A 187 -14.05 -4.58 9.30
CA ALA A 187 -15.06 -3.67 9.81
C ALA A 187 -15.62 -2.79 8.66
N GLN A 188 -16.95 -2.73 8.58
CA GLN A 188 -17.64 -1.78 7.71
C GLN A 188 -17.98 -0.55 8.56
N PHE A 189 -17.53 0.63 8.14
CA PHE A 189 -17.89 1.90 8.75
C PHE A 189 -18.95 2.62 7.91
#